data_41ef9128042a91258016e12178cc2b84
#
_entry.id   41ef9128042a91258016e12178cc2b84
#
_cell.length_a   1.000
_cell.length_b   1.000
_cell.length_c   1.000
_cell.angle_alpha   90.00
_cell.angle_beta   90.00
_cell.angle_gamma   90.00
#
_symmetry.space_group_name_H-M   'P 1'
#
loop_
_entity.id
_entity.type
_entity.pdbx_description
1 polymer ?
#
loop_
_entity_poly.entity_id
_entity_poly.type
_entity_poly.pdbx_seq_one_letter_code
_entity_poly.pdbx_strand_id
1 'polypeptide(L)'
;MIFYMEEEKKKILDVKTYHQFPDYPTGCEVISLYLLLKFYNVDVTPMELVDKIKKGQMPHFFNGNYYGDSPLNYFIGNPTSRHSYGVYNTPIGELANCYKKGVIIKNDFDEEDIIHLLKQDRPVVAWVTIHLNDPFVSAEWLDLKSDEKIEWYSGEHAVVVMGYTDDEFIVSDPYTGSIRYFSKEKFRPVYKKLGKRVVYY
;
A
#
# COMPACT_ATOMS: atom_id res chain seq x y z
N MET A 1 -0.73 -23.82 37.76
CA MET A 1 -0.22 -24.40 36.49
C MET A 1 -0.26 -23.25 35.48
N ILE A 2 0.90 -22.60 35.22
CA ILE A 2 1.00 -21.50 34.28
C ILE A 2 1.19 -22.14 32.91
N PHE A 3 0.16 -22.08 32.06
CA PHE A 3 0.30 -22.46 30.66
C PHE A 3 1.10 -21.33 29.96
N TYR A 4 2.35 -21.56 29.66
CA TYR A 4 3.07 -20.79 28.68
C TYR A 4 2.44 -21.12 27.32
N MET A 5 1.65 -20.20 26.78
CA MET A 5 1.25 -20.29 25.37
C MET A 5 2.53 -20.10 24.56
N GLU A 6 2.95 -21.15 23.84
CA GLU A 6 4.03 -21.02 22.85
C GLU A 6 3.62 -19.93 21.86
N GLU A 7 4.46 -18.94 21.71
CA GLU A 7 4.23 -17.84 20.77
C GLU A 7 4.28 -18.40 19.35
N GLU A 8 3.22 -18.18 18.57
CA GLU A 8 3.10 -18.71 17.21
C GLU A 8 4.19 -18.06 16.33
N LYS A 9 5.24 -18.82 16.00
CA LYS A 9 6.43 -18.34 15.28
C LYS A 9 6.19 -18.06 13.80
N LYS A 10 5.09 -18.57 13.26
CA LYS A 10 4.76 -18.43 11.83
C LYS A 10 3.25 -18.43 11.64
N LYS A 11 2.78 -17.53 10.78
CA LYS A 11 1.40 -17.53 10.30
C LYS A 11 1.34 -17.12 8.84
N ILE A 12 0.39 -17.66 8.09
CA ILE A 12 0.08 -17.28 6.72
C ILE A 12 -1.43 -17.33 6.52
N LEU A 13 -2.00 -16.27 5.96
CA LEU A 13 -3.42 -16.16 5.62
C LEU A 13 -3.62 -16.48 4.13
N ASP A 14 -4.82 -16.96 3.75
CA ASP A 14 -5.15 -17.29 2.35
C ASP A 14 -5.52 -16.02 1.54
N VAL A 15 -4.63 -15.06 1.44
CA VAL A 15 -4.78 -13.95 0.51
C VAL A 15 -4.34 -14.40 -0.88
N LYS A 16 -5.20 -14.14 -1.88
CA LYS A 16 -4.88 -14.48 -3.27
C LYS A 16 -3.78 -13.60 -3.83
N THR A 17 -3.23 -13.97 -4.98
CA THR A 17 -2.28 -13.15 -5.75
C THR A 17 -2.95 -12.59 -7.00
N TYR A 18 -2.48 -11.45 -7.46
CA TYR A 18 -2.88 -10.83 -8.72
C TYR A 18 -1.69 -10.10 -9.33
N HIS A 19 -1.45 -10.30 -10.64
CA HIS A 19 -0.37 -9.61 -11.36
C HIS A 19 -0.92 -8.32 -11.96
N GLN A 20 -0.41 -7.17 -11.52
CA GLN A 20 -0.92 -5.86 -11.97
C GLN A 20 -0.67 -5.57 -13.46
N PHE A 21 0.33 -6.21 -14.07
CA PHE A 21 0.67 -6.01 -15.48
C PHE A 21 -0.11 -6.96 -16.40
N PRO A 22 -0.42 -6.52 -17.64
CA PRO A 22 -0.11 -5.20 -18.23
C PRO A 22 -1.13 -4.10 -17.91
N ASP A 23 -2.26 -4.41 -17.25
CA ASP A 23 -3.47 -3.57 -17.23
C ASP A 23 -3.36 -2.38 -16.25
N TYR A 24 -2.61 -2.55 -15.15
CA TYR A 24 -2.51 -1.57 -14.06
C TYR A 24 -1.04 -1.28 -13.70
N PRO A 25 -0.23 -0.74 -14.66
CA PRO A 25 1.23 -0.66 -14.49
C PRO A 25 1.70 0.21 -13.32
N THR A 26 0.87 1.14 -12.82
CA THR A 26 1.13 1.94 -11.62
C THR A 26 0.04 1.76 -10.56
N GLY A 27 -0.68 0.64 -10.58
CA GLY A 27 -1.87 0.41 -9.74
C GLY A 27 -1.65 -0.53 -8.56
N CYS A 28 -0.44 -0.65 -8.03
CA CYS A 28 -0.14 -1.58 -6.94
C CYS A 28 -1.04 -1.38 -5.71
N GLU A 29 -1.36 -0.13 -5.37
CA GLU A 29 -2.20 0.20 -4.22
C GLU A 29 -3.65 -0.23 -4.45
N VAL A 30 -4.15 -0.02 -5.67
CA VAL A 30 -5.51 -0.42 -6.08
C VAL A 30 -5.62 -1.95 -6.13
N ILE A 31 -4.59 -2.64 -6.65
CA ILE A 31 -4.57 -4.11 -6.68
C ILE A 31 -4.39 -4.69 -5.26
N SER A 32 -3.57 -4.08 -4.41
CA SER A 32 -3.48 -4.48 -3.00
C SER A 32 -4.82 -4.33 -2.28
N LEU A 33 -5.55 -3.22 -2.52
CA LEU A 33 -6.91 -3.07 -2.03
C LEU A 33 -7.86 -4.14 -2.57
N TYR A 34 -7.80 -4.42 -3.87
CA TYR A 34 -8.59 -5.51 -4.48
C TYR A 34 -8.36 -6.84 -3.76
N LEU A 35 -7.11 -7.21 -3.53
CA LEU A 35 -6.74 -8.44 -2.83
C LEU A 35 -7.25 -8.47 -1.38
N LEU A 36 -7.13 -7.34 -0.66
CA LEU A 36 -7.67 -7.20 0.69
C LEU A 36 -9.20 -7.38 0.71
N LEU A 37 -9.92 -6.74 -0.21
CA LEU A 37 -11.38 -6.86 -0.32
C LEU A 37 -11.81 -8.28 -0.69
N LYS A 38 -11.09 -8.95 -1.60
CA LYS A 38 -11.35 -10.36 -1.95
C LYS A 38 -11.13 -11.31 -0.78
N PHE A 39 -10.14 -11.06 0.09
CA PHE A 39 -9.96 -11.83 1.33
C PHE A 39 -11.21 -11.76 2.23
N TYR A 40 -11.87 -10.61 2.26
CA TYR A 40 -13.14 -10.43 3.00
C TYR A 40 -14.39 -10.78 2.19
N ASN A 41 -14.25 -11.52 1.08
CA ASN A 41 -15.35 -11.97 0.21
C ASN A 41 -16.20 -10.83 -0.38
N VAL A 42 -15.61 -9.65 -0.57
CA VAL A 42 -16.26 -8.55 -1.27
C VAL A 42 -16.24 -8.83 -2.77
N ASP A 43 -17.41 -8.75 -3.41
CA ASP A 43 -17.49 -8.89 -4.86
C ASP A 43 -17.19 -7.54 -5.53
N VAL A 44 -16.01 -7.46 -6.13
CA VAL A 44 -15.46 -6.26 -6.77
C VAL A 44 -14.40 -6.68 -7.79
N THR A 45 -14.24 -5.89 -8.85
CA THR A 45 -13.19 -6.03 -9.85
C THR A 45 -12.12 -4.94 -9.69
N PRO A 46 -10.87 -5.15 -10.16
CA PRO A 46 -9.86 -4.10 -10.17
C PRO A 46 -10.30 -2.84 -10.93
N MET A 47 -10.98 -2.99 -12.07
CA MET A 47 -11.41 -1.85 -12.88
C MET A 47 -12.45 -0.99 -12.16
N GLU A 48 -13.39 -1.58 -11.41
CA GLU A 48 -14.34 -0.81 -10.58
C GLU A 48 -13.63 0.04 -9.53
N LEU A 49 -12.53 -0.45 -8.95
CA LEU A 49 -11.70 0.33 -8.02
C LEU A 49 -10.96 1.45 -8.75
N VAL A 50 -10.39 1.16 -9.94
CA VAL A 50 -9.72 2.15 -10.80
C VAL A 50 -10.68 3.26 -11.23
N ASP A 51 -11.91 2.93 -11.57
CA ASP A 51 -12.91 3.92 -11.98
C ASP A 51 -13.33 4.83 -10.81
N LYS A 52 -13.38 4.27 -9.62
CA LYS A 52 -13.89 4.95 -8.42
C LYS A 52 -12.84 5.72 -7.62
N ILE A 53 -11.55 5.35 -7.73
CA ILE A 53 -10.49 6.08 -7.03
C ILE A 53 -10.45 7.54 -7.47
N LYS A 54 -10.38 8.46 -6.52
CA LYS A 54 -10.21 9.88 -6.81
C LYS A 54 -8.86 10.12 -7.46
N LYS A 55 -8.84 10.59 -8.72
CA LYS A 55 -7.62 10.91 -9.46
C LYS A 55 -7.30 12.39 -9.34
N GLY A 56 -6.01 12.69 -9.15
CA GLY A 56 -5.46 14.04 -9.06
C GLY A 56 -4.56 14.39 -10.24
N GLN A 57 -4.26 15.69 -10.33
CA GLN A 57 -3.42 16.24 -11.38
C GLN A 57 -1.95 15.84 -11.20
N MET A 58 -1.34 15.40 -12.29
CA MET A 58 0.10 15.19 -12.37
C MET A 58 0.85 16.51 -12.19
N PRO A 59 2.06 16.50 -11.62
CA PRO A 59 2.89 17.68 -11.53
C PRO A 59 3.13 18.32 -12.91
N HIS A 60 2.92 19.61 -13.01
CA HIS A 60 3.17 20.42 -14.21
C HIS A 60 3.92 21.69 -13.84
N PHE A 61 4.77 22.16 -14.76
CA PHE A 61 5.57 23.36 -14.53
C PHE A 61 4.73 24.62 -14.75
N PHE A 62 4.73 25.50 -13.74
CA PHE A 62 4.04 26.80 -13.82
C PHE A 62 4.77 27.83 -12.93
N ASN A 63 5.00 29.03 -13.44
CA ASN A 63 5.63 30.14 -12.70
C ASN A 63 6.91 29.78 -11.91
N GLY A 64 7.79 28.98 -12.51
CA GLY A 64 9.09 28.65 -11.91
C GLY A 64 9.09 27.44 -10.97
N ASN A 65 7.93 26.83 -10.69
CA ASN A 65 7.79 25.65 -9.84
C ASN A 65 6.95 24.56 -10.51
N TYR A 66 7.05 23.34 -9.98
CA TYR A 66 6.11 22.27 -10.30
C TYR A 66 4.95 22.28 -9.33
N TYR A 67 3.71 22.16 -9.83
CA TYR A 67 2.47 22.09 -9.07
C TYR A 67 1.69 20.85 -9.46
N GLY A 68 1.11 20.16 -8.49
CA GLY A 68 0.26 18.98 -8.69
C GLY A 68 -0.61 18.72 -7.47
N ASP A 69 -1.54 17.77 -7.56
CA ASP A 69 -2.30 17.36 -6.39
C ASP A 69 -1.45 16.51 -5.43
N SER A 70 -1.91 16.37 -4.18
CA SER A 70 -1.22 15.59 -3.15
C SER A 70 -1.61 14.11 -3.22
N PRO A 71 -0.63 13.17 -3.19
CA PRO A 71 -0.89 11.73 -3.10
C PRO A 71 -1.53 11.31 -1.77
N LEU A 72 -1.61 12.20 -0.79
CA LEU A 72 -2.36 12.00 0.44
C LEU A 72 -3.88 12.09 0.23
N ASN A 73 -4.32 12.72 -0.86
CA ASN A 73 -5.73 13.01 -1.15
C ASN A 73 -6.23 12.40 -2.47
N TYR A 74 -5.31 12.09 -3.40
CA TYR A 74 -5.64 11.64 -4.76
C TYR A 74 -4.62 10.63 -5.26
N PHE A 75 -5.06 9.74 -6.16
CA PHE A 75 -4.17 8.98 -7.03
C PHE A 75 -3.59 9.94 -8.08
N ILE A 76 -2.29 10.18 -8.04
CA ILE A 76 -1.62 11.13 -8.94
C ILE A 76 -1.40 10.48 -10.30
N GLY A 77 -2.30 10.81 -11.23
CA GLY A 77 -2.40 10.22 -12.56
C GLY A 77 -3.50 9.17 -12.68
N ASN A 78 -3.20 8.03 -13.32
CA ASN A 78 -4.16 6.95 -13.55
C ASN A 78 -3.48 5.58 -13.37
N PRO A 79 -4.04 4.64 -12.59
CA PRO A 79 -3.47 3.30 -12.39
C PRO A 79 -3.19 2.49 -13.67
N THR A 80 -3.94 2.77 -14.75
CA THR A 80 -3.78 2.13 -16.06
C THR A 80 -2.68 2.76 -16.94
N SER A 81 -2.07 3.85 -16.49
CA SER A 81 -1.00 4.55 -17.22
C SER A 81 0.37 4.18 -16.67
N ARG A 82 1.37 4.02 -17.57
CA ARG A 82 2.78 3.85 -17.17
C ARG A 82 3.45 5.13 -16.70
N HIS A 83 2.81 6.27 -16.91
CA HIS A 83 3.33 7.61 -16.62
C HIS A 83 2.58 8.26 -15.44
N SER A 84 2.27 7.47 -14.42
CA SER A 84 1.62 7.98 -13.21
C SER A 84 2.54 7.79 -12.00
N TYR A 85 2.24 8.50 -10.93
CA TYR A 85 2.92 8.29 -9.64
C TYR A 85 2.21 7.19 -8.84
N GLY A 86 1.12 7.51 -8.13
CA GLY A 86 0.42 6.58 -7.26
C GLY A 86 -0.36 7.32 -6.17
N VAL A 87 -0.61 6.66 -5.04
CA VAL A 87 -1.43 7.19 -3.95
C VAL A 87 -0.99 6.63 -2.60
N TYR A 88 -1.11 7.42 -1.54
CA TYR A 88 -0.91 6.91 -0.18
C TYR A 88 -2.22 6.33 0.41
N ASN A 89 -2.17 5.95 1.68
CA ASN A 89 -3.17 5.11 2.33
C ASN A 89 -4.56 5.74 2.49
N THR A 90 -4.66 7.06 2.67
CA THR A 90 -5.96 7.71 2.93
C THR A 90 -6.98 7.51 1.82
N PRO A 91 -6.70 7.83 0.54
CA PRO A 91 -7.66 7.60 -0.54
C PRO A 91 -7.99 6.11 -0.77
N ILE A 92 -7.04 5.22 -0.53
CA ILE A 92 -7.24 3.76 -0.60
C ILE A 92 -8.20 3.30 0.49
N GLY A 93 -8.03 3.78 1.73
CA GLY A 93 -8.95 3.47 2.82
C GLY A 93 -10.34 4.08 2.62
N GLU A 94 -10.44 5.32 2.11
CA GLU A 94 -11.73 5.91 1.74
C GLU A 94 -12.46 5.08 0.68
N LEU A 95 -11.73 4.64 -0.34
CA LEU A 95 -12.26 3.76 -1.38
C LEU A 95 -12.70 2.41 -0.81
N ALA A 96 -11.87 1.80 0.04
CA ALA A 96 -12.20 0.55 0.74
C ALA A 96 -13.53 0.65 1.49
N ASN A 97 -13.74 1.76 2.22
CA ASN A 97 -14.94 2.01 3.01
C ASN A 97 -16.23 2.17 2.17
N CYS A 98 -16.11 2.44 0.87
CA CYS A 98 -17.25 2.43 -0.06
C CYS A 98 -17.77 1.00 -0.32
N TYR A 99 -16.92 -0.01 -0.20
CA TYR A 99 -17.27 -1.41 -0.49
C TYR A 99 -17.53 -2.22 0.78
N LYS A 100 -16.75 -1.99 1.82
CA LYS A 100 -16.91 -2.65 3.12
C LYS A 100 -16.63 -1.63 4.23
N LYS A 101 -17.58 -1.47 5.16
CA LYS A 101 -17.44 -0.58 6.32
C LYS A 101 -16.47 -1.13 7.36
N GLY A 102 -15.90 -0.25 8.17
CA GLY A 102 -15.01 -0.62 9.26
C GLY A 102 -13.54 -0.67 8.90
N VAL A 103 -13.16 -0.12 7.73
CA VAL A 103 -11.75 0.05 7.37
C VAL A 103 -11.04 0.98 8.33
N ILE A 104 -9.80 0.66 8.64
CA ILE A 104 -8.91 1.45 9.50
C ILE A 104 -7.73 1.91 8.64
N ILE A 105 -7.41 3.20 8.74
CA ILE A 105 -6.31 3.87 8.06
C ILE A 105 -5.36 4.38 9.13
N LYS A 106 -4.08 4.00 9.08
CA LYS A 106 -3.08 4.42 10.07
C LYS A 106 -1.78 4.84 9.39
N ASN A 107 -1.12 5.81 10.01
CA ASN A 107 0.29 6.14 9.82
C ASN A 107 1.03 5.81 11.12
N ASP A 108 2.35 5.79 11.08
CA ASP A 108 3.21 5.45 12.23
C ASP A 108 2.82 4.12 12.91
N PHE A 109 2.32 3.17 12.11
CA PHE A 109 1.87 1.86 12.56
C PHE A 109 3.05 0.89 12.62
N ASP A 110 3.37 0.36 13.80
CA ASP A 110 4.58 -0.44 13.99
C ASP A 110 4.45 -1.88 13.45
N GLU A 111 5.58 -2.52 13.20
CA GLU A 111 5.64 -3.89 12.67
C GLU A 111 5.03 -4.90 13.63
N GLU A 112 5.19 -4.68 14.92
CA GLU A 112 4.61 -5.48 15.99
C GLU A 112 3.07 -5.43 15.95
N ASP A 113 2.50 -4.28 15.61
CA ASP A 113 1.06 -4.13 15.43
C ASP A 113 0.57 -4.86 14.17
N ILE A 114 1.37 -4.89 13.09
CA ILE A 114 1.08 -5.71 11.90
C ILE A 114 1.03 -7.19 12.30
N ILE A 115 2.03 -7.67 13.04
CA ILE A 115 2.07 -9.06 13.52
C ILE A 115 0.85 -9.37 14.41
N HIS A 116 0.47 -8.42 15.27
CA HIS A 116 -0.70 -8.57 16.12
C HIS A 116 -2.00 -8.71 15.32
N LEU A 117 -2.17 -7.93 14.25
CA LEU A 117 -3.30 -8.06 13.32
C LEU A 117 -3.30 -9.40 12.59
N LEU A 118 -2.14 -9.85 12.10
CA LEU A 118 -2.00 -11.13 11.44
C LEU A 118 -2.35 -12.30 12.36
N LYS A 119 -2.00 -12.24 13.65
CA LYS A 119 -2.42 -13.22 14.69
C LYS A 119 -3.96 -13.27 14.83
N GLN A 120 -4.65 -12.19 14.51
CA GLN A 120 -6.12 -12.07 14.51
C GLN A 120 -6.77 -12.38 13.14
N ASP A 121 -6.06 -13.00 12.20
CA ASP A 121 -6.52 -13.28 10.83
C ASP A 121 -6.86 -12.02 10.02
N ARG A 122 -6.16 -10.92 10.25
CA ARG A 122 -6.39 -9.61 9.60
C ARG A 122 -5.18 -9.23 8.75
N PRO A 123 -5.24 -9.43 7.42
CA PRO A 123 -4.19 -8.97 6.51
C PRO A 123 -4.18 -7.45 6.38
N VAL A 124 -3.03 -6.91 6.01
CA VAL A 124 -2.77 -5.46 6.02
C VAL A 124 -2.19 -5.02 4.69
N VAL A 125 -2.77 -4.00 4.05
CA VAL A 125 -2.08 -3.28 2.96
C VAL A 125 -1.04 -2.36 3.57
N ALA A 126 0.22 -2.49 3.15
CA ALA A 126 1.34 -1.70 3.65
C ALA A 126 2.13 -1.06 2.50
N TRP A 127 2.65 0.16 2.73
CA TRP A 127 3.45 0.92 1.77
C TRP A 127 4.94 0.67 1.99
N VAL A 128 5.59 0.22 0.94
CA VAL A 128 7.02 -0.11 0.87
C VAL A 128 7.61 0.40 -0.44
N THR A 129 8.75 -0.12 -0.88
CA THR A 129 9.26 0.07 -2.23
C THR A 129 9.36 -1.26 -2.98
N ILE A 130 9.34 -1.21 -4.32
CA ILE A 130 9.56 -2.39 -5.17
C ILE A 130 10.87 -3.06 -4.77
N HIS A 131 10.79 -4.35 -4.45
CA HIS A 131 11.90 -5.20 -3.99
C HIS A 131 12.59 -4.71 -2.69
N LEU A 132 11.95 -3.85 -1.91
CA LEU A 132 12.54 -3.19 -0.72
C LEU A 132 13.84 -2.43 -1.03
N ASN A 133 13.92 -1.84 -2.22
CA ASN A 133 15.04 -0.97 -2.58
C ASN A 133 15.01 0.30 -1.72
N ASP A 134 16.18 0.84 -1.42
CA ASP A 134 16.30 2.06 -0.61
C ASP A 134 15.54 3.23 -1.27
N PRO A 135 14.56 3.84 -0.58
CA PRO A 135 13.78 4.94 -1.13
C PRO A 135 14.60 6.23 -1.17
N PHE A 136 14.57 6.91 -2.32
CA PHE A 136 15.09 8.26 -2.48
C PHE A 136 14.03 9.16 -3.13
N VAL A 137 14.10 10.46 -2.89
CA VAL A 137 13.19 11.43 -3.50
C VAL A 137 13.49 11.52 -4.98
N SER A 138 12.53 11.10 -5.83
CA SER A 138 12.66 11.07 -7.29
C SER A 138 11.92 12.19 -7.99
N ALA A 139 10.96 12.83 -7.29
CA ALA A 139 10.24 14.00 -7.78
C ALA A 139 9.78 14.86 -6.61
N GLU A 140 9.67 16.17 -6.87
CA GLU A 140 9.16 17.15 -5.92
C GLU A 140 8.23 18.13 -6.62
N TRP A 141 7.16 18.53 -5.92
CA TRP A 141 6.24 19.56 -6.40
C TRP A 141 5.52 20.25 -5.24
N LEU A 142 4.83 21.33 -5.51
CA LEU A 142 3.96 22.01 -4.54
C LEU A 142 2.52 21.53 -4.72
N ASP A 143 1.84 21.26 -3.63
CA ASP A 143 0.42 20.92 -3.65
C ASP A 143 -0.41 22.11 -4.13
N LEU A 144 -1.28 21.89 -5.12
CA LEU A 144 -2.15 22.90 -5.70
C LEU A 144 -3.09 23.61 -4.71
N LYS A 145 -3.32 23.02 -3.55
CA LYS A 145 -4.28 23.53 -2.56
C LYS A 145 -3.64 24.16 -1.35
N SER A 146 -2.51 23.64 -0.91
CA SER A 146 -1.85 24.06 0.33
C SER A 146 -0.51 24.74 0.13
N ASP A 147 0.04 24.70 -1.09
CA ASP A 147 1.43 25.10 -1.42
C ASP A 147 2.48 24.32 -0.61
N GLU A 148 2.11 23.24 0.08
CA GLU A 148 3.05 22.40 0.79
C GLU A 148 3.92 21.60 -0.20
N LYS A 149 5.20 21.46 0.15
CA LYS A 149 6.14 20.67 -0.63
C LYS A 149 5.82 19.18 -0.51
N ILE A 150 5.64 18.52 -1.64
CA ILE A 150 5.44 17.08 -1.77
C ILE A 150 6.75 16.46 -2.25
N GLU A 151 7.19 15.41 -1.57
CA GLU A 151 8.29 14.55 -1.97
C GLU A 151 7.74 13.18 -2.37
N TRP A 152 8.05 12.75 -3.60
CA TRP A 152 7.70 11.43 -4.08
C TRP A 152 8.91 10.50 -4.06
N TYR A 153 8.74 9.35 -3.44
CA TYR A 153 9.82 8.36 -3.30
C TYR A 153 9.86 7.40 -4.49
N SER A 154 11.07 7.19 -5.02
CA SER A 154 11.32 6.25 -6.10
C SER A 154 10.91 4.83 -5.73
N GLY A 155 10.22 4.16 -6.66
CA GLY A 155 9.82 2.77 -6.48
C GLY A 155 8.77 2.58 -5.40
N GLU A 156 8.04 3.65 -5.01
CA GLU A 156 6.89 3.51 -4.11
C GLU A 156 6.00 2.35 -4.56
N HIS A 157 5.56 1.55 -3.60
CA HIS A 157 4.85 0.30 -3.84
C HIS A 157 3.96 -0.08 -2.66
N ALA A 158 2.83 -0.72 -2.95
CA ALA A 158 1.96 -1.28 -1.93
C ALA A 158 1.83 -2.79 -2.09
N VAL A 159 1.83 -3.50 -0.96
CA VAL A 159 1.68 -4.95 -0.89
C VAL A 159 0.65 -5.34 0.16
N VAL A 160 0.10 -6.55 0.08
CA VAL A 160 -0.72 -7.10 1.17
C VAL A 160 0.16 -7.99 2.04
N VAL A 161 0.44 -7.54 3.26
CA VAL A 161 1.09 -8.37 4.29
C VAL A 161 0.07 -9.38 4.78
N MET A 162 0.34 -10.66 4.52
CA MET A 162 -0.57 -11.78 4.75
C MET A 162 -0.02 -12.83 5.70
N GLY A 163 1.19 -12.63 6.19
CA GLY A 163 1.82 -13.57 7.11
C GLY A 163 3.18 -13.10 7.59
N TYR A 164 3.74 -13.89 8.49
CA TYR A 164 5.07 -13.65 9.05
C TYR A 164 5.75 -14.96 9.45
N THR A 165 7.06 -14.93 9.55
CA THR A 165 7.94 -15.85 10.27
C THR A 165 8.72 -15.08 11.34
N ASP A 166 9.68 -15.72 12.00
CA ASP A 166 10.57 -15.02 12.95
C ASP A 166 11.30 -13.86 12.26
N ASP A 167 11.78 -14.05 11.01
CA ASP A 167 12.67 -13.13 10.31
C ASP A 167 12.06 -12.43 9.11
N GLU A 168 10.85 -12.83 8.66
CA GLU A 168 10.27 -12.34 7.41
C GLU A 168 8.79 -11.97 7.55
N PHE A 169 8.35 -11.01 6.74
CA PHE A 169 6.95 -10.84 6.36
C PHE A 169 6.66 -11.62 5.07
N ILE A 170 5.49 -12.26 5.02
CA ILE A 170 4.97 -12.94 3.84
C ILE A 170 3.94 -12.01 3.20
N VAL A 171 4.14 -11.69 1.93
CA VAL A 171 3.30 -10.71 1.24
C VAL A 171 2.72 -11.27 -0.06
N SER A 172 1.51 -10.84 -0.43
CA SER A 172 1.01 -10.92 -1.79
C SER A 172 1.45 -9.64 -2.50
N ASP A 173 2.30 -9.78 -3.51
CA ASP A 173 2.95 -8.68 -4.21
C ASP A 173 2.35 -8.50 -5.61
N PRO A 174 1.60 -7.41 -5.87
CA PRO A 174 0.99 -7.16 -7.18
C PRO A 174 2.00 -6.97 -8.31
N TYR A 175 3.19 -6.44 -7.99
CA TYR A 175 4.22 -6.19 -9.01
C TYR A 175 4.74 -7.49 -9.63
N THR A 176 4.89 -8.53 -8.82
CA THR A 176 5.35 -9.86 -9.29
C THR A 176 4.20 -10.83 -9.56
N GLY A 177 2.98 -10.52 -9.09
CA GLY A 177 1.82 -11.43 -9.13
C GLY A 177 2.01 -12.69 -8.28
N SER A 178 2.85 -12.65 -7.26
CA SER A 178 3.25 -13.83 -6.49
C SER A 178 3.38 -13.55 -4.99
N ILE A 179 3.43 -14.62 -4.21
CA ILE A 179 3.80 -14.55 -2.79
C ILE A 179 5.30 -14.30 -2.70
N ARG A 180 5.68 -13.31 -1.87
CA ARG A 180 7.08 -12.97 -1.61
C ARG A 180 7.36 -13.01 -0.11
N TYR A 181 8.63 -13.25 0.20
CA TYR A 181 9.16 -13.24 1.56
C TYR A 181 10.10 -12.04 1.70
N PHE A 182 9.73 -11.11 2.57
CA PHE A 182 10.46 -9.87 2.81
C PHE A 182 11.15 -9.93 4.16
N SER A 183 12.48 -9.97 4.18
CA SER A 183 13.24 -9.87 5.43
C SER A 183 12.79 -8.64 6.24
N LYS A 184 12.47 -8.83 7.52
CA LYS A 184 12.07 -7.73 8.43
C LYS A 184 13.18 -6.69 8.56
N GLU A 185 14.44 -7.12 8.51
CA GLU A 185 15.59 -6.21 8.52
C GLU A 185 15.55 -5.22 7.37
N LYS A 186 15.22 -5.66 6.13
CA LYS A 186 15.10 -4.79 4.96
C LYS A 186 13.76 -4.06 4.91
N PHE A 187 12.69 -4.69 5.35
CA PHE A 187 11.35 -4.11 5.37
C PHE A 187 11.30 -2.86 6.27
N ARG A 188 11.83 -2.95 7.48
CA ARG A 188 11.75 -1.91 8.52
C ARG A 188 12.21 -0.52 8.06
N PRO A 189 13.42 -0.32 7.52
CA PRO A 189 13.88 1.02 7.11
C PRO A 189 13.05 1.58 5.96
N VAL A 190 12.67 0.75 4.99
CA VAL A 190 11.83 1.15 3.85
C VAL A 190 10.43 1.54 4.30
N TYR A 191 9.77 0.70 5.08
CA TYR A 191 8.45 0.94 5.64
C TYR A 191 8.40 2.21 6.50
N LYS A 192 9.44 2.42 7.34
CA LYS A 192 9.59 3.63 8.13
C LYS A 192 9.72 4.88 7.24
N LYS A 193 10.53 4.82 6.19
CA LYS A 193 10.73 5.94 5.26
C LYS A 193 9.45 6.30 4.50
N LEU A 194 8.59 5.33 4.21
CA LEU A 194 7.28 5.53 3.58
C LEU A 194 6.18 5.91 4.60
N GLY A 195 6.54 6.22 5.86
CA GLY A 195 5.63 6.75 6.89
C GLY A 195 4.82 5.69 7.63
N LYS A 196 5.25 4.42 7.63
CA LYS A 196 4.57 3.28 8.30
C LYS A 196 3.07 3.27 8.03
N ARG A 197 2.70 3.37 6.76
CA ARG A 197 1.32 3.53 6.29
C ARG A 197 0.63 2.19 6.12
N VAL A 198 -0.60 2.08 6.62
CA VAL A 198 -1.41 0.86 6.47
C VAL A 198 -2.88 1.15 6.22
N VAL A 199 -3.54 0.15 5.60
CA VAL A 199 -5.00 0.02 5.49
C VAL A 199 -5.38 -1.41 5.83
N TYR A 200 -6.37 -1.60 6.72
CA TYR A 200 -6.85 -2.91 7.14
C TYR A 200 -8.30 -2.85 7.67
N TYR A 201 -8.88 -4.02 7.93
CA TYR A 201 -10.21 -4.15 8.58
C TYR A 201 -10.12 -4.76 9.97
#